data_f9570334d4aa247d0be399003dae0566
#
_entry.id   f9570334d4aa247d0be399003dae0566
#
_cell.length_a   1.000
_cell.length_b   1.000
_cell.length_c   1.000
_cell.angle_alpha   90.00
_cell.angle_beta   90.00
_cell.angle_gamma   90.00
#
_symmetry.space_group_name_H-M   'P 1'
#
loop_
_entity.id
_entity.type
_entity.pdbx_description
1 polymer ?
#
loop_
_entity_poly.entity_id
_entity_poly.type
_entity_poly.pdbx_seq_one_letter_code
_entity_poly.pdbx_strand_id
1 'polypeptide(L)'
;MAKILIAEDERDIRDLVAFTLRFAGHEVFAATNGEEAVEMAPQVNPDLILMDVRMPRMTGYEACRLMKASADLKDIPIVFLSAKGQENEIQQGLDAGAEEYLLKPFAPDQLTSHVKAILAKFGK
;
A
#
# COMPACT_ATOMS: atom_id res chain seq x y z
N MET A 1 15.55 4.85 -4.94
CA MET A 1 14.38 5.09 -5.78
C MET A 1 13.59 3.85 -5.97
N ALA A 2 12.43 3.81 -5.39
CA ALA A 2 11.58 2.65 -5.48
C ALA A 2 10.34 2.97 -6.31
N LYS A 3 9.73 1.94 -6.89
CA LYS A 3 8.42 2.04 -7.52
C LYS A 3 7.39 1.68 -6.45
N ILE A 4 6.46 2.58 -6.20
CA ILE A 4 5.44 2.40 -5.17
C ILE A 4 4.06 2.51 -5.81
N LEU A 5 3.22 1.51 -5.57
CA LEU A 5 1.82 1.54 -5.99
C LEU A 5 0.98 1.87 -4.76
N ILE A 6 0.15 2.91 -4.88
CA ILE A 6 -0.78 3.31 -3.83
C ILE A 6 -2.19 2.95 -4.28
N ALA A 7 -2.98 2.40 -3.38
CA ALA A 7 -4.41 2.19 -3.62
C ALA A 7 -5.19 2.90 -2.51
N GLU A 8 -5.91 3.95 -2.86
CA GLU A 8 -6.63 4.79 -1.92
C GLU A 8 -7.79 5.47 -2.65
N ASP A 9 -9.02 5.30 -2.14
CA ASP A 9 -10.19 5.89 -2.78
C ASP A 9 -10.40 7.36 -2.45
N GLU A 10 -9.92 7.82 -1.29
CA GLU A 10 -10.01 9.23 -0.93
C GLU A 10 -8.95 10.04 -1.66
N ARG A 11 -9.41 10.95 -2.50
CA ARG A 11 -8.54 11.75 -3.35
C ARG A 11 -7.49 12.54 -2.57
N ASP A 12 -7.90 13.20 -1.49
CA ASP A 12 -6.98 14.05 -0.72
C ASP A 12 -5.87 13.25 -0.07
N ILE A 13 -6.20 12.08 0.47
CA ILE A 13 -5.21 11.20 1.08
C ILE A 13 -4.31 10.62 0.00
N ARG A 14 -4.89 10.17 -1.10
CA ARG A 14 -4.13 9.62 -2.24
C ARG A 14 -3.13 10.63 -2.77
N ASP A 15 -3.57 11.89 -2.95
CA ASP A 15 -2.70 12.95 -3.46
C ASP A 15 -1.60 13.29 -2.47
N LEU A 16 -1.92 13.34 -1.18
CA LEU A 16 -0.94 13.62 -0.14
C LEU A 16 0.15 12.55 -0.10
N VAL A 17 -0.25 11.29 -0.10
CA VAL A 17 0.69 10.16 -0.07
C VAL A 17 1.56 10.18 -1.32
N ALA A 18 0.94 10.36 -2.50
CA ALA A 18 1.67 10.38 -3.76
C ALA A 18 2.68 11.53 -3.80
N PHE A 19 2.26 12.73 -3.43
CA PHE A 19 3.13 13.89 -3.41
C PHE A 19 4.30 13.70 -2.46
N THR A 20 4.02 13.23 -1.25
CA THR A 20 5.05 13.03 -0.22
C THR A 20 6.12 12.05 -0.70
N LEU A 21 5.70 10.94 -1.28
CA LEU A 21 6.64 9.91 -1.71
C LEU A 21 7.39 10.30 -2.97
N ARG A 22 6.75 11.01 -3.89
CA ARG A 22 7.43 11.55 -5.07
C ARG A 22 8.49 12.58 -4.67
N PHE A 23 8.15 13.41 -3.71
CA PHE A 23 9.09 14.40 -3.19
C PHE A 23 10.32 13.72 -2.57
N ALA A 24 10.13 12.55 -1.96
CA ALA A 24 11.22 11.76 -1.38
C ALA A 24 12.04 11.01 -2.46
N GLY A 25 11.68 11.12 -3.71
CA GLY A 25 12.44 10.54 -4.82
C GLY A 25 11.92 9.22 -5.35
N HIS A 26 10.75 8.78 -4.90
CA HIS A 26 10.15 7.53 -5.39
C HIS A 26 9.30 7.76 -6.63
N GLU A 27 9.17 6.72 -7.44
CA GLU A 27 8.25 6.70 -8.56
C GLU A 27 6.93 6.14 -8.05
N VAL A 28 5.85 6.90 -8.17
CA VAL A 28 4.57 6.56 -7.55
C VAL A 28 3.46 6.42 -8.59
N PHE A 29 2.71 5.33 -8.47
CA PHE A 29 1.54 5.04 -9.30
C PHE A 29 0.35 4.94 -8.36
N ALA A 30 -0.79 5.50 -8.75
CA ALA A 30 -1.95 5.59 -7.86
C ALA A 30 -3.17 4.89 -8.47
N ALA A 31 -3.77 4.00 -7.68
CA ALA A 31 -5.02 3.34 -7.99
C ALA A 31 -6.10 3.91 -7.07
N THR A 32 -7.34 3.93 -7.55
CA THR A 32 -8.47 4.52 -6.82
C THR A 32 -9.32 3.48 -6.06
N ASN A 33 -9.07 2.22 -6.29
CA ASN A 33 -9.77 1.11 -5.61
C ASN A 33 -8.94 -0.17 -5.71
N GLY A 34 -9.41 -1.22 -5.02
CA GLY A 34 -8.69 -2.49 -4.98
C GLY A 34 -8.62 -3.19 -6.33
N GLU A 35 -9.69 -3.13 -7.11
CA GLU A 35 -9.73 -3.75 -8.43
C GLU A 35 -8.69 -3.15 -9.35
N GLU A 36 -8.62 -1.81 -9.38
CA GLU A 36 -7.64 -1.10 -10.18
C GLU A 36 -6.21 -1.43 -9.74
N ALA A 37 -5.99 -1.55 -8.43
CA ALA A 37 -4.68 -1.90 -7.91
C ALA A 37 -4.24 -3.29 -8.38
N VAL A 38 -5.15 -4.26 -8.36
CA VAL A 38 -4.85 -5.62 -8.84
C VAL A 38 -4.49 -5.61 -10.33
N GLU A 39 -5.18 -4.79 -11.11
CA GLU A 39 -4.90 -4.66 -12.54
C GLU A 39 -3.58 -3.97 -12.81
N MET A 40 -3.26 -2.94 -12.04
CA MET A 40 -2.04 -2.16 -12.23
C MET A 40 -0.77 -2.88 -11.76
N ALA A 41 -0.87 -3.66 -10.70
CA ALA A 41 0.31 -4.25 -10.06
C ALA A 41 1.22 -5.03 -11.01
N PRO A 42 0.71 -5.94 -11.87
CA PRO A 42 1.59 -6.66 -12.78
C PRO A 42 2.25 -5.77 -13.83
N GLN A 43 1.57 -4.69 -14.23
CA GLN A 43 2.11 -3.76 -15.23
C GLN A 43 3.19 -2.86 -14.65
N VAL A 44 2.98 -2.40 -13.42
CA VAL A 44 3.92 -1.52 -12.73
C VAL A 44 5.10 -2.29 -12.15
N ASN A 45 4.84 -3.50 -11.66
CA ASN A 45 5.82 -4.32 -10.95
C ASN A 45 6.47 -3.51 -9.81
N PRO A 46 5.66 -3.06 -8.84
CA PRO A 46 6.18 -2.16 -7.79
C PRO A 46 7.07 -2.88 -6.79
N ASP A 47 7.90 -2.09 -6.12
CA ASP A 47 8.73 -2.58 -5.01
C ASP A 47 7.93 -2.65 -3.71
N LEU A 48 6.86 -1.88 -3.63
CA LEU A 48 6.04 -1.77 -2.43
C LEU A 48 4.62 -1.35 -2.82
N ILE A 49 3.64 -1.91 -2.13
CA ILE A 49 2.24 -1.51 -2.31
C ILE A 49 1.71 -0.96 -1.00
N LEU A 50 1.19 0.27 -1.04
CA LEU A 50 0.48 0.88 0.08
C LEU A 50 -0.99 0.85 -0.25
N MET A 51 -1.80 0.25 0.62
CA MET A 51 -3.19 -0.02 0.28
C MET A 51 -4.13 0.29 1.44
N ASP A 52 -5.13 1.12 1.16
CA ASP A 52 -6.19 1.36 2.13
C ASP A 52 -7.04 0.10 2.28
N VAL A 53 -7.60 -0.07 3.46
CA VAL A 53 -8.44 -1.24 3.77
C VAL A 53 -9.80 -1.10 3.12
N ARG A 54 -10.42 0.06 3.29
CA ARG A 54 -11.82 0.29 2.86
C ARG A 54 -11.88 1.04 1.53
N MET A 55 -12.14 0.28 0.49
CA MET A 55 -12.27 0.83 -0.85
C MET A 55 -13.49 0.24 -1.55
N PRO A 56 -14.13 0.98 -2.47
CA PRO A 56 -15.24 0.45 -3.24
C PRO A 56 -14.75 -0.62 -4.22
N ARG A 57 -15.65 -1.42 -4.73
CA ARG A 57 -15.44 -2.48 -5.70
C ARG A 57 -14.71 -3.69 -5.15
N MET A 58 -13.54 -3.47 -4.56
CA MET A 58 -12.74 -4.53 -3.96
C MET A 58 -12.01 -3.95 -2.76
N THR A 59 -12.16 -4.57 -1.60
CA THR A 59 -11.48 -4.12 -0.39
C THR A 59 -9.97 -4.38 -0.50
N GLY A 60 -9.21 -3.70 0.35
CA GLY A 60 -7.77 -3.94 0.43
C GLY A 60 -7.45 -5.38 0.80
N TYR A 61 -8.25 -6.00 1.66
CA TYR A 61 -8.04 -7.41 2.04
C TYR A 61 -8.18 -8.34 0.84
N GLU A 62 -9.23 -8.15 0.05
CA GLU A 62 -9.47 -8.95 -1.14
C GLU A 62 -8.36 -8.79 -2.15
N ALA A 63 -7.95 -7.53 -2.40
CA ALA A 63 -6.87 -7.24 -3.32
C ALA A 63 -5.56 -7.88 -2.85
N CYS A 64 -5.26 -7.80 -1.56
CA CYS A 64 -4.07 -8.39 -0.98
C CYS A 64 -4.05 -9.91 -1.17
N ARG A 65 -5.15 -10.58 -0.90
CA ARG A 65 -5.26 -12.04 -1.08
C ARG A 65 -5.01 -12.44 -2.51
N LEU A 66 -5.58 -11.69 -3.45
CA LEU A 66 -5.39 -11.97 -4.88
C LEU A 66 -3.93 -11.79 -5.28
N MET A 67 -3.29 -10.72 -4.81
CA MET A 67 -1.89 -10.47 -5.13
C MET A 67 -0.98 -11.53 -4.52
N LYS A 68 -1.25 -11.93 -3.28
CA LYS A 68 -0.45 -12.96 -2.60
C LYS A 68 -0.64 -14.35 -3.21
N ALA A 69 -1.74 -14.57 -3.91
CA ALA A 69 -1.98 -15.81 -4.64
C ALA A 69 -1.31 -15.83 -6.02
N SER A 70 -0.81 -14.70 -6.49
CA SER A 70 -0.14 -14.58 -7.78
C SER A 70 1.34 -14.86 -7.66
N ALA A 71 1.87 -15.75 -8.50
CA ALA A 71 3.30 -16.07 -8.51
C ALA A 71 4.16 -14.84 -8.77
N ASP A 72 3.66 -13.91 -9.59
CA ASP A 72 4.42 -12.71 -9.96
C ASP A 72 4.39 -11.61 -8.88
N LEU A 73 3.36 -11.61 -8.03
CA LEU A 73 3.12 -10.52 -7.08
C LEU A 73 3.32 -10.90 -5.62
N LYS A 74 3.35 -12.18 -5.30
CA LYS A 74 3.35 -12.65 -3.90
C LYS A 74 4.50 -12.15 -3.05
N ASP A 75 5.63 -11.83 -3.66
CA ASP A 75 6.84 -11.39 -2.95
C ASP A 75 6.92 -9.87 -2.79
N ILE A 76 5.97 -9.14 -3.37
CA ILE A 76 5.94 -7.69 -3.23
C ILE A 76 5.34 -7.35 -1.86
N PRO A 77 6.05 -6.61 -1.00
CA PRO A 77 5.50 -6.24 0.31
C PRO A 77 4.28 -5.35 0.17
N ILE A 78 3.25 -5.67 0.96
CA ILE A 78 2.00 -4.92 1.00
C ILE A 78 1.84 -4.34 2.39
N VAL A 79 1.61 -3.03 2.47
CA VAL A 79 1.40 -2.29 3.71
C VAL A 79 0.00 -1.71 3.69
N PHE A 80 -0.80 -2.03 4.69
CA PHE A 80 -2.14 -1.45 4.81
C PHE A 80 -2.10 -0.09 5.48
N LEU A 81 -2.97 0.79 5.01
CA LEU A 81 -3.23 2.08 5.65
C LEU A 81 -4.50 1.91 6.46
N SER A 82 -4.38 1.89 7.78
CA SER A 82 -5.50 1.62 8.70
C SER A 82 -5.80 2.81 9.59
N ALA A 83 -7.07 2.96 9.97
CA ALA A 83 -7.46 3.99 10.92
C ALA A 83 -7.01 3.59 12.34
N LYS A 84 -6.64 4.60 13.13
CA LYS A 84 -6.29 4.40 14.52
C LYS A 84 -7.45 3.78 15.29
N GLY A 85 -7.17 2.79 16.13
CA GLY A 85 -8.19 2.13 16.92
C GLY A 85 -8.91 0.99 16.22
N GLN A 86 -8.54 0.68 14.99
CA GLN A 86 -9.16 -0.40 14.21
C GLN A 86 -8.26 -1.65 14.26
N GLU A 87 -8.07 -2.19 15.45
CA GLU A 87 -7.18 -3.35 15.66
C GLU A 87 -7.60 -4.58 14.87
N ASN A 88 -8.92 -4.79 14.73
CA ASN A 88 -9.44 -5.90 13.94
C ASN A 88 -9.09 -5.75 12.46
N GLU A 89 -9.02 -4.53 11.95
CA GLU A 89 -8.59 -4.28 10.57
C GLU A 89 -7.13 -4.67 10.38
N ILE A 90 -6.29 -4.35 11.36
CA ILE A 90 -4.88 -4.70 11.33
C ILE A 90 -4.72 -6.21 11.28
N GLN A 91 -5.42 -6.93 12.16
CA GLN A 91 -5.33 -8.38 12.21
C GLN A 91 -5.82 -9.02 10.91
N GLN A 92 -6.93 -8.55 10.35
CA GLN A 92 -7.43 -9.05 9.08
C GLN A 92 -6.46 -8.80 7.94
N GLY A 93 -5.76 -7.67 7.98
CA GLY A 93 -4.74 -7.35 6.98
C GLY A 93 -3.57 -8.30 7.05
N LEU A 94 -3.07 -8.58 8.24
CA LEU A 94 -1.98 -9.52 8.44
C LEU A 94 -2.40 -10.93 8.03
N ASP A 95 -3.63 -11.33 8.36
CA ASP A 95 -4.17 -12.62 7.97
C ASP A 95 -4.32 -12.75 6.45
N ALA A 96 -4.54 -11.64 5.76
CA ALA A 96 -4.62 -11.63 4.30
C ALA A 96 -3.24 -11.70 3.64
N GLY A 97 -2.18 -11.60 4.40
CA GLY A 97 -0.81 -11.73 3.92
C GLY A 97 0.00 -10.45 3.85
N ALA A 98 -0.52 -9.33 4.38
CA ALA A 98 0.22 -8.08 4.40
C ALA A 98 1.42 -8.18 5.33
N GLU A 99 2.50 -7.52 4.98
CA GLU A 99 3.75 -7.53 5.75
C GLU A 99 3.73 -6.52 6.89
N GLU A 100 3.02 -5.39 6.70
CA GLU A 100 3.03 -4.29 7.65
C GLU A 100 1.73 -3.50 7.57
N TYR A 101 1.58 -2.56 8.48
CA TYR A 101 0.48 -1.58 8.44
C TYR A 101 1.00 -0.22 8.89
N LEU A 102 0.29 0.83 8.48
CA LEU A 102 0.58 2.21 8.82
C LEU A 102 -0.70 2.84 9.32
N LEU A 103 -0.66 3.48 10.49
CA LEU A 103 -1.86 4.05 11.10
C LEU A 103 -2.12 5.47 10.60
N LYS A 104 -3.35 5.75 10.22
CA LYS A 104 -3.83 7.10 9.90
C LYS A 104 -4.32 7.78 11.18
N PRO A 105 -4.18 9.09 11.32
CA PRO A 105 -3.45 9.99 10.44
C PRO A 105 -1.96 9.88 10.65
N PHE A 106 -1.19 10.14 9.61
CA PHE A 106 0.27 10.13 9.69
C PHE A 106 0.84 11.42 9.12
N ALA A 107 1.93 11.89 9.73
CA ALA A 107 2.64 13.05 9.21
C ALA A 107 3.49 12.64 8.01
N PRO A 108 3.76 13.56 7.06
CA PRO A 108 4.61 13.24 5.90
C PRO A 108 5.96 12.63 6.29
N ASP A 109 6.60 13.14 7.34
CA ASP A 109 7.88 12.60 7.81
C ASP A 109 7.77 11.15 8.27
N GLN A 110 6.67 10.83 8.96
CA GLN A 110 6.42 9.47 9.43
C GLN A 110 6.21 8.52 8.25
N LEU A 111 5.47 8.97 7.24
CA LEU A 111 5.22 8.18 6.04
C LEU A 111 6.53 7.90 5.31
N THR A 112 7.34 8.92 5.07
CA THR A 112 8.61 8.79 4.37
C THR A 112 9.57 7.86 5.11
N SER A 113 9.71 8.04 6.43
CA SER A 113 10.60 7.22 7.25
C SER A 113 10.15 5.77 7.31
N HIS A 114 8.84 5.55 7.46
CA HIS A 114 8.28 4.20 7.55
C HIS A 114 8.46 3.45 6.23
N VAL A 115 8.18 4.12 5.12
CA VAL A 115 8.36 3.53 3.78
C VAL A 115 9.82 3.17 3.54
N LYS A 116 10.73 4.07 3.90
CA LYS A 116 12.17 3.81 3.77
C LYS A 116 12.61 2.59 4.56
N ALA A 117 12.14 2.47 5.80
CA ALA A 117 12.46 1.34 6.67
C ALA A 117 11.94 0.02 6.10
N ILE A 118 10.71 0.03 5.58
CA ILE A 118 10.11 -1.17 4.99
C ILE A 118 10.87 -1.59 3.73
N LEU A 119 11.19 -0.64 2.87
CA LEU A 119 11.94 -0.95 1.65
C LEU A 119 13.29 -1.57 1.98
N ALA A 120 13.99 -1.02 2.98
CA ALA A 120 15.27 -1.57 3.42
C ALA A 120 15.12 -3.00 3.97
N LYS A 121 14.06 -3.23 4.75
CA LYS A 121 13.79 -4.54 5.35
C LYS A 121 13.60 -5.62 4.29
N PHE A 122 13.01 -5.27 3.15
CA PHE A 122 12.77 -6.22 2.07
C PHE A 122 13.79 -6.15 0.93
N GLY A 123 14.89 -5.46 1.15
CA GLY A 123 15.99 -5.41 0.19
C GLY A 123 15.71 -4.59 -1.07
N LYS A 124 14.85 -3.59 -0.93
CA LYS A 124 14.43 -2.78 -2.08
C LYS A 124 15.15 -1.45 -2.22
#